data_2b43004587ea5b60ead8bfe0a6b0f330
#
_entry.id   2b43004587ea5b60ead8bfe0a6b0f330
#
_cell.length_a   1.000
_cell.length_b   1.000
_cell.length_c   1.000
_cell.angle_alpha   90.00
_cell.angle_beta   90.00
_cell.angle_gamma   90.00
#
_symmetry.space_group_name_H-M   'P 1'
#
loop_
_entity.id
_entity.type
_entity.pdbx_description
1 polymer ?
#
loop_
_entity_poly.entity_id
_entity_poly.type
_entity_poly.pdbx_seq_one_letter_code
_entity_poly.pdbx_strand_id
1 'polypeptide(L)'
;SLMVRLDLSERQADAVLAMPLRRLTGLEQESLRQELDELRVERQRLKLLLDNRDQLLDAMVTELKALKKRFSTPRRTRLVEGGDALMAERAASQRPNTELLRQQALAALPGDGRVLIQADGQVKIVTPQVLGRLHLNDPRPVGDAPSPARVILPIEPPPRLLAVSAGGRIAQVRWEFAGQQPGPIDRFLPTGLDGDPIVSLLSLPSQNIDELSLGLLSSDGRFKRLPLSEVVDLSGRATSVLKLKEGVELNNAVICRDQGTLVLISDIGRLLRLRINEESLPLMGRLAQGPMT
;
A
#
# COMPACT_ATOMS: atom_id res chain seq x y z
N SER A 1 -27.60 -65.95 19.13
CA SER A 1 -27.13 -64.70 18.55
C SER A 1 -25.62 -64.81 18.32
N LEU A 2 -25.11 -64.34 17.18
CA LEU A 2 -23.69 -64.31 16.81
C LEU A 2 -22.85 -63.59 17.87
N MET A 3 -23.40 -62.57 18.47
CA MET A 3 -22.78 -61.77 19.53
C MET A 3 -22.41 -62.64 20.76
N VAL A 4 -23.30 -63.50 21.18
CA VAL A 4 -23.07 -64.39 22.37
C VAL A 4 -22.13 -65.54 22.06
N ARG A 5 -22.15 -66.10 20.83
CA ARG A 5 -21.31 -67.23 20.44
C ARG A 5 -19.86 -66.88 20.15
N LEU A 6 -19.62 -65.64 19.70
CA LEU A 6 -18.27 -65.18 19.23
C LEU A 6 -17.75 -64.00 20.07
N ASP A 7 -18.43 -63.63 21.11
CA ASP A 7 -18.10 -62.49 21.97
C ASP A 7 -17.86 -61.18 21.18
N LEU A 8 -18.80 -60.91 20.28
CA LEU A 8 -18.72 -59.74 19.38
C LEU A 8 -19.64 -58.63 19.86
N SER A 9 -19.20 -57.36 19.69
CA SER A 9 -20.08 -56.22 19.81
C SER A 9 -21.12 -56.19 18.67
N GLU A 10 -22.23 -55.47 18.83
CA GLU A 10 -23.27 -55.30 17.83
C GLU A 10 -22.72 -54.85 16.47
N ARG A 11 -21.84 -53.81 16.47
CA ARG A 11 -21.19 -53.31 15.28
C ARG A 11 -20.27 -54.34 14.59
N GLN A 12 -19.62 -55.18 15.37
CA GLN A 12 -18.78 -56.28 14.84
C GLN A 12 -19.66 -57.41 14.25
N ALA A 13 -20.74 -57.74 14.89
CA ALA A 13 -21.69 -58.71 14.40
C ALA A 13 -22.38 -58.26 13.09
N ASP A 14 -22.74 -57.01 12.99
CA ASP A 14 -23.31 -56.42 11.77
C ASP A 14 -22.28 -56.36 10.63
N ALA A 15 -21.03 -56.03 10.91
CA ALA A 15 -19.96 -56.05 9.93
C ALA A 15 -19.70 -57.48 9.39
N VAL A 16 -19.74 -58.49 10.23
CA VAL A 16 -19.61 -59.91 9.81
C VAL A 16 -20.79 -60.34 8.95
N LEU A 17 -22.03 -59.95 9.31
CA LEU A 17 -23.22 -60.27 8.54
C LEU A 17 -23.31 -59.54 7.20
N ALA A 18 -22.78 -58.34 7.12
CA ALA A 18 -22.72 -57.54 5.90
C ALA A 18 -21.60 -58.02 4.94
N MET A 19 -20.70 -58.91 5.37
CA MET A 19 -19.57 -59.36 4.58
C MET A 19 -20.04 -60.27 3.42
N PRO A 20 -19.71 -59.92 2.17
CA PRO A 20 -20.05 -60.77 1.02
C PRO A 20 -19.40 -62.15 1.14
N LEU A 21 -20.12 -63.22 0.78
CA LEU A 21 -19.60 -64.62 0.81
C LEU A 21 -18.31 -64.80 0.01
N ARG A 22 -18.07 -63.95 -1.00
CA ARG A 22 -16.85 -63.95 -1.81
C ARG A 22 -15.59 -63.64 -0.96
N ARG A 23 -15.71 -62.92 0.13
CA ARG A 23 -14.62 -62.56 1.05
C ARG A 23 -14.21 -63.68 2.01
N LEU A 24 -14.85 -64.84 1.93
CA LEU A 24 -14.53 -65.99 2.75
C LEU A 24 -13.52 -66.95 2.05
N THR A 25 -12.99 -66.57 0.88
CA THR A 25 -11.95 -67.32 0.19
C THR A 25 -10.61 -67.18 0.88
N GLY A 26 -9.73 -68.21 0.82
CA GLY A 26 -8.45 -68.25 1.51
C GLY A 26 -7.53 -67.04 1.19
N LEU A 27 -7.55 -66.54 -0.05
CA LEU A 27 -6.77 -65.38 -0.48
C LEU A 27 -7.25 -64.08 0.15
N GLU A 28 -8.56 -63.94 0.29
CA GLU A 28 -9.12 -62.72 0.92
C GLU A 28 -8.98 -62.76 2.46
N GLN A 29 -8.96 -63.94 3.06
CA GLN A 29 -8.62 -64.07 4.49
C GLN A 29 -7.20 -63.63 4.79
N GLU A 30 -6.24 -63.96 3.90
CA GLU A 30 -4.87 -63.51 4.05
C GLU A 30 -4.75 -61.97 3.91
N SER A 31 -5.43 -61.40 2.95
CA SER A 31 -5.52 -59.94 2.78
C SER A 31 -6.12 -59.23 4.02
N LEU A 32 -7.19 -59.81 4.58
CA LEU A 32 -7.81 -59.27 5.81
C LEU A 32 -6.89 -59.39 7.03
N ARG A 33 -6.07 -60.45 7.10
CA ARG A 33 -5.06 -60.61 8.16
C ARG A 33 -3.98 -59.53 8.04
N GLN A 34 -3.47 -59.31 6.83
CA GLN A 34 -2.48 -58.27 6.58
C GLN A 34 -3.01 -56.89 6.94
N GLU A 35 -4.23 -56.56 6.49
CA GLU A 35 -4.88 -55.28 6.84
C GLU A 35 -5.07 -55.13 8.35
N LEU A 36 -5.48 -56.20 9.05
CA LEU A 36 -5.60 -56.22 10.51
C LEU A 36 -4.27 -55.92 11.21
N ASP A 37 -3.19 -56.54 10.74
CA ASP A 37 -1.87 -56.36 11.33
C ASP A 37 -1.32 -54.96 11.06
N GLU A 38 -1.54 -54.41 9.86
CA GLU A 38 -1.20 -53.02 9.52
C GLU A 38 -1.96 -52.04 10.43
N LEU A 39 -3.27 -52.24 10.61
CA LEU A 39 -4.09 -51.40 11.47
C LEU A 39 -3.67 -51.53 12.96
N ARG A 40 -3.26 -52.70 13.39
CA ARG A 40 -2.73 -52.91 14.77
C ARG A 40 -1.42 -52.16 14.97
N VAL A 41 -0.51 -52.18 14.03
CA VAL A 41 0.76 -51.44 14.07
C VAL A 41 0.48 -49.93 14.09
N GLU A 42 -0.37 -49.45 13.19
CA GLU A 42 -0.71 -48.03 13.14
C GLU A 42 -1.44 -47.56 14.42
N ARG A 43 -2.38 -48.37 14.95
CA ARG A 43 -3.01 -48.08 16.22
C ARG A 43 -1.99 -47.95 17.37
N GLN A 44 -1.01 -48.86 17.40
CA GLN A 44 0.02 -48.85 18.44
C GLN A 44 0.92 -47.65 18.31
N ARG A 45 1.30 -47.29 17.07
CA ARG A 45 2.05 -46.06 16.76
C ARG A 45 1.30 -44.79 17.22
N LEU A 46 0.02 -44.69 16.84
CA LEU A 46 -0.80 -43.52 17.23
C LEU A 46 -1.00 -43.45 18.76
N LYS A 47 -1.15 -44.61 19.43
CA LYS A 47 -1.27 -44.66 20.88
C LYS A 47 0.03 -44.20 21.56
N LEU A 48 1.19 -44.61 21.07
CA LEU A 48 2.48 -44.11 21.56
C LEU A 48 2.63 -42.61 21.43
N LEU A 49 2.14 -41.99 20.32
CA LEU A 49 2.14 -40.53 20.13
C LEU A 49 1.22 -39.82 21.11
N LEU A 50 0.09 -40.43 21.49
CA LEU A 50 -0.86 -39.85 22.47
C LEU A 50 -0.36 -39.98 23.91
N ASP A 51 0.24 -41.12 24.23
CA ASP A 51 0.67 -41.45 25.61
C ASP A 51 2.04 -40.83 25.95
N ASN A 52 2.87 -40.52 24.94
CA ASN A 52 4.23 -40.00 25.12
C ASN A 52 4.44 -38.66 24.39
N ARG A 53 4.54 -37.60 25.19
CA ARG A 53 4.74 -36.23 24.69
C ARG A 53 6.03 -36.06 23.89
N ASP A 54 7.10 -36.74 24.24
CA ASP A 54 8.38 -36.62 23.56
C ASP A 54 8.31 -37.23 22.16
N GLN A 55 7.64 -38.34 22.02
CA GLN A 55 7.39 -38.98 20.70
C GLN A 55 6.50 -38.10 19.81
N LEU A 56 5.51 -37.45 20.39
CA LEU A 56 4.67 -36.51 19.65
C LEU A 56 5.50 -35.31 19.16
N LEU A 57 6.34 -34.74 20.01
CA LEU A 57 7.24 -33.64 19.63
C LEU A 57 8.23 -34.05 18.54
N ASP A 58 8.81 -35.24 18.62
CA ASP A 58 9.71 -35.77 17.59
C ASP A 58 9.00 -35.97 16.23
N ALA A 59 7.76 -36.44 16.25
CA ALA A 59 6.94 -36.54 15.05
C ALA A 59 6.68 -35.14 14.44
N MET A 60 6.29 -34.15 15.24
CA MET A 60 6.10 -32.78 14.80
C MET A 60 7.39 -32.17 14.24
N VAL A 61 8.53 -32.38 14.92
CA VAL A 61 9.84 -31.90 14.43
C VAL A 61 10.17 -32.52 13.07
N THR A 62 9.85 -33.79 12.87
CA THR A 62 10.08 -34.49 11.60
C THR A 62 9.23 -33.90 10.48
N GLU A 63 7.94 -33.65 10.73
CA GLU A 63 7.05 -32.98 9.77
C GLU A 63 7.51 -31.55 9.45
N LEU A 64 7.91 -30.78 10.48
CA LEU A 64 8.43 -29.43 10.30
C LEU A 64 9.73 -29.41 9.49
N LYS A 65 10.62 -30.41 9.68
CA LYS A 65 11.83 -30.56 8.85
C LYS A 65 11.48 -30.86 7.40
N ALA A 66 10.49 -31.70 7.15
CA ALA A 66 10.00 -32.00 5.80
C ALA A 66 9.39 -30.77 5.13
N LEU A 67 8.56 -30.01 5.83
CA LEU A 67 8.01 -28.73 5.36
C LEU A 67 9.11 -27.71 5.08
N LYS A 68 10.08 -27.58 6.00
CA LYS A 68 11.24 -26.71 5.79
C LYS A 68 11.99 -27.07 4.52
N LYS A 69 12.27 -28.37 4.28
CA LYS A 69 12.96 -28.85 3.06
C LYS A 69 12.16 -28.51 1.78
N ARG A 70 10.82 -28.58 1.84
CA ARG A 70 9.95 -28.35 0.69
C ARG A 70 9.74 -26.85 0.39
N PHE A 71 9.68 -26.01 1.42
CA PHE A 71 9.29 -24.59 1.30
C PHE A 71 10.39 -23.59 1.66
N SER A 72 11.58 -24.05 2.16
CA SER A 72 12.65 -23.13 2.48
C SER A 72 13.20 -22.49 1.20
N THR A 73 13.18 -21.18 1.19
CA THR A 73 13.90 -20.38 0.20
C THR A 73 15.22 -19.91 0.79
N PRO A 74 16.28 -19.78 0.00
CA PRO A 74 17.54 -19.22 0.48
C PRO A 74 17.32 -17.82 1.02
N ARG A 75 17.98 -17.52 2.14
CA ARG A 75 17.88 -16.21 2.78
C ARG A 75 18.38 -15.13 1.83
N ARG A 76 17.55 -14.14 1.52
CA ARG A 76 17.95 -12.99 0.69
C ARG A 76 18.87 -12.03 1.43
N THR A 77 18.83 -12.03 2.77
CA THR A 77 19.67 -11.19 3.62
C THR A 77 20.98 -11.91 3.87
N ARG A 78 22.09 -11.32 3.50
CA ARG A 78 23.43 -11.80 3.83
C ARG A 78 23.86 -11.16 5.16
N LEU A 79 24.29 -11.98 6.12
CA LEU A 79 24.96 -11.50 7.31
C LEU A 79 26.41 -11.21 6.95
N VAL A 80 26.86 -9.99 7.19
CA VAL A 80 28.19 -9.51 6.80
C VAL A 80 28.98 -9.31 8.08
N GLU A 81 30.09 -9.99 8.25
CA GLU A 81 31.04 -9.71 9.31
C GLU A 81 31.88 -8.47 8.93
N GLY A 82 32.51 -7.81 9.92
CA GLY A 82 33.06 -6.45 9.83
C GLY A 82 33.85 -6.03 8.56
N GLY A 83 34.44 -6.96 7.83
CA GLY A 83 35.12 -6.67 6.55
C GLY A 83 34.18 -6.34 5.37
N ASP A 84 33.04 -6.98 5.35
CA ASP A 84 32.03 -6.78 4.32
C ASP A 84 31.12 -5.57 4.67
N ALA A 85 31.05 -5.13 5.93
CA ALA A 85 30.34 -3.92 6.33
C ALA A 85 30.93 -2.68 5.65
N LEU A 86 32.25 -2.61 5.51
CA LEU A 86 32.94 -1.57 4.76
C LEU A 86 32.59 -1.58 3.26
N MET A 87 32.37 -2.74 2.67
CA MET A 87 31.90 -2.86 1.28
C MET A 87 30.44 -2.47 1.12
N ALA A 88 29.58 -2.80 2.12
CA ALA A 88 28.19 -2.37 2.13
C ALA A 88 28.07 -0.86 2.37
N GLU A 89 28.91 -0.28 3.19
CA GLU A 89 29.00 1.16 3.44
C GLU A 89 29.53 1.92 2.22
N ARG A 90 30.52 1.37 1.51
CA ARG A 90 30.97 1.89 0.21
C ARG A 90 29.89 1.80 -0.86
N ALA A 91 29.15 0.70 -0.94
CA ALA A 91 28.03 0.56 -1.86
C ALA A 91 26.85 1.47 -1.50
N ALA A 92 26.63 1.76 -0.22
CA ALA A 92 25.65 2.74 0.24
C ALA A 92 26.10 4.18 -0.04
N SER A 93 27.39 4.49 0.11
CA SER A 93 27.96 5.80 -0.23
C SER A 93 28.10 6.04 -1.74
N GLN A 94 28.03 4.99 -2.57
CA GLN A 94 27.95 5.10 -4.04
C GLN A 94 26.51 5.26 -4.56
N ARG A 95 25.48 5.08 -3.72
CA ARG A 95 24.13 5.51 -4.11
C ARG A 95 24.16 7.03 -4.23
N PRO A 96 23.74 7.60 -5.38
CA PRO A 96 23.69 9.04 -5.52
C PRO A 96 22.89 9.60 -4.33
N ASN A 97 23.55 10.45 -3.55
CA ASN A 97 22.88 11.10 -2.42
C ASN A 97 21.80 11.99 -3.01
N THR A 98 20.56 11.52 -2.96
CA THR A 98 19.39 12.20 -3.56
C THR A 98 19.26 13.61 -3.01
N GLU A 99 19.66 13.85 -1.77
CA GLU A 99 19.64 15.17 -1.16
C GLU A 99 20.73 16.08 -1.74
N LEU A 100 21.92 15.56 -1.97
CA LEU A 100 23.00 16.33 -2.62
C LEU A 100 22.61 16.70 -4.06
N LEU A 101 22.03 15.75 -4.82
CA LEU A 101 21.53 16.04 -6.17
C LEU A 101 20.43 17.09 -6.16
N ARG A 102 19.52 17.03 -5.18
CA ARG A 102 18.49 18.02 -4.99
C ARG A 102 19.04 19.39 -4.68
N GLN A 103 20.01 19.49 -3.76
CA GLN A 103 20.69 20.75 -3.43
C GLN A 103 21.42 21.33 -4.65
N GLN A 104 22.10 20.51 -5.44
CA GLN A 104 22.73 20.94 -6.68
C GLN A 104 21.70 21.42 -7.72
N ALA A 105 20.58 20.72 -7.85
CA ALA A 105 19.50 21.14 -8.74
C ALA A 105 18.92 22.48 -8.31
N LEU A 106 18.65 22.70 -7.03
CA LEU A 106 18.16 23.95 -6.48
C LEU A 106 19.16 25.10 -6.67
N ALA A 107 20.44 24.86 -6.41
CA ALA A 107 21.50 25.88 -6.58
C ALA A 107 21.68 26.34 -8.05
N ALA A 108 21.29 25.50 -9.01
CA ALA A 108 21.36 25.83 -10.45
C ALA A 108 20.13 26.62 -10.94
N LEU A 109 19.11 26.86 -10.10
CA LEU A 109 17.91 27.59 -10.49
C LEU A 109 18.10 29.12 -10.33
N PRO A 110 17.39 29.92 -11.15
CA PRO A 110 17.41 31.38 -10.98
C PRO A 110 16.71 31.77 -9.67
N GLY A 111 17.31 32.61 -8.82
CA GLY A 111 16.79 32.95 -7.49
C GLY A 111 15.39 33.58 -7.49
N ASP A 112 14.99 34.27 -8.56
CA ASP A 112 13.64 34.84 -8.75
C ASP A 112 12.67 33.89 -9.46
N GLY A 113 13.08 32.64 -9.72
CA GLY A 113 12.31 31.65 -10.46
C GLY A 113 10.93 31.33 -9.84
N ARG A 114 10.08 30.76 -10.67
CA ARG A 114 8.77 30.25 -10.28
C ARG A 114 8.59 28.81 -10.81
N VAL A 115 8.11 27.92 -9.98
CA VAL A 115 7.59 26.62 -10.42
C VAL A 115 6.26 26.87 -11.09
N LEU A 116 6.14 26.50 -12.35
CA LEU A 116 4.92 26.53 -13.13
C LEU A 116 4.50 25.09 -13.45
N ILE A 117 3.31 24.70 -13.02
CA ILE A 117 2.66 23.47 -13.45
C ILE A 117 1.39 23.86 -14.20
N GLN A 118 1.29 23.42 -15.45
CA GLN A 118 0.16 23.72 -16.31
C GLN A 118 -0.92 22.65 -16.21
N ALA A 119 -2.11 22.94 -16.73
CA ALA A 119 -3.26 22.01 -16.68
C ALA A 119 -3.01 20.73 -17.49
N ASP A 120 -2.16 20.79 -18.51
CA ASP A 120 -1.70 19.64 -19.29
C ASP A 120 -0.63 18.80 -18.58
N GLY A 121 -0.29 19.14 -17.33
CA GLY A 121 0.70 18.45 -16.53
C GLY A 121 2.14 18.84 -16.79
N GLN A 122 2.44 19.82 -17.65
CA GLN A 122 3.82 20.28 -17.89
C GLN A 122 4.36 21.03 -16.68
N VAL A 123 5.56 20.64 -16.25
CA VAL A 123 6.31 21.30 -15.16
C VAL A 123 7.50 22.04 -15.73
N LYS A 124 7.63 23.32 -15.41
CA LYS A 124 8.69 24.22 -15.87
C LYS A 124 9.15 25.14 -14.74
N ILE A 125 10.39 25.56 -14.80
CA ILE A 125 10.88 26.69 -14.01
C ILE A 125 10.95 27.89 -14.95
N VAL A 126 10.29 28.96 -14.56
CA VAL A 126 10.18 30.20 -15.37
C VAL A 126 10.54 31.41 -14.53
N THR A 127 11.10 32.44 -15.16
CA THR A 127 11.31 33.73 -14.51
C THR A 127 10.02 34.58 -14.54
N PRO A 128 9.87 35.58 -13.64
CA PRO A 128 8.70 36.47 -13.64
C PRO A 128 8.46 37.16 -14.99
N GLN A 129 9.52 37.49 -15.71
CA GLN A 129 9.44 38.11 -17.02
C GLN A 129 8.83 37.18 -18.08
N VAL A 130 9.21 35.91 -18.07
CA VAL A 130 8.63 34.89 -18.94
C VAL A 130 7.18 34.62 -18.52
N LEU A 131 6.91 34.54 -17.22
CA LEU A 131 5.56 34.33 -16.68
C LEU A 131 4.59 35.43 -17.12
N GLY A 132 5.02 36.70 -17.10
CA GLY A 132 4.20 37.84 -17.54
C GLY A 132 3.87 37.83 -19.04
N ARG A 133 4.62 37.08 -19.86
CA ARG A 133 4.35 36.91 -21.30
C ARG A 133 3.41 35.75 -21.61
N LEU A 134 3.24 34.82 -20.63
CA LEU A 134 2.36 33.70 -20.77
C LEU A 134 0.95 34.13 -20.34
N HIS A 135 -0.03 34.10 -21.24
CA HIS A 135 -1.45 34.38 -20.94
C HIS A 135 -2.07 33.21 -20.17
N LEU A 136 -1.56 32.92 -18.96
CA LEU A 136 -1.92 31.74 -18.17
C LEU A 136 -3.29 31.85 -17.44
N ASN A 137 -3.89 33.03 -17.45
CA ASN A 137 -5.18 33.29 -16.80
C ASN A 137 -6.37 33.17 -17.75
N ASP A 138 -6.15 32.83 -19.01
CA ASP A 138 -7.24 32.57 -19.92
C ASP A 138 -7.78 31.15 -19.69
N PRO A 139 -9.00 30.98 -19.20
CA PRO A 139 -9.60 29.67 -18.99
C PRO A 139 -9.97 28.95 -20.31
N ARG A 140 -9.86 29.61 -21.43
CA ARG A 140 -10.20 29.10 -22.77
C ARG A 140 -9.06 29.34 -23.74
N PRO A 141 -8.04 28.45 -23.74
CA PRO A 141 -7.00 28.54 -24.75
C PRO A 141 -7.64 28.36 -26.14
N VAL A 142 -7.45 29.33 -27.00
CA VAL A 142 -7.91 29.26 -28.40
C VAL A 142 -6.66 29.06 -29.25
N GLY A 143 -6.63 27.98 -30.01
CA GLY A 143 -5.51 27.65 -30.88
C GLY A 143 -4.22 27.29 -30.11
N ASP A 144 -3.09 27.88 -30.50
CA ASP A 144 -1.76 27.61 -29.92
C ASP A 144 -1.52 28.28 -28.57
N ALA A 145 -2.56 28.75 -27.87
CA ALA A 145 -2.42 29.35 -26.55
C ALA A 145 -1.85 28.33 -25.55
N PRO A 146 -0.93 28.76 -24.65
CA PRO A 146 -0.37 27.87 -23.66
C PRO A 146 -1.47 27.37 -22.71
N SER A 147 -1.34 26.12 -22.26
CA SER A 147 -2.24 25.52 -21.27
C SER A 147 -2.27 26.37 -19.99
N PRO A 148 -3.44 26.60 -19.36
CA PRO A 148 -3.56 27.44 -18.19
C PRO A 148 -2.71 26.92 -17.03
N ALA A 149 -2.30 27.82 -16.15
CA ALA A 149 -1.53 27.45 -14.96
C ALA A 149 -2.44 26.77 -13.93
N ARG A 150 -1.99 25.63 -13.44
CA ARG A 150 -2.57 24.92 -12.30
C ARG A 150 -1.91 25.32 -10.98
N VAL A 151 -0.58 25.48 -11.02
CA VAL A 151 0.23 25.88 -9.86
C VAL A 151 1.30 26.88 -10.31
N ILE A 152 1.45 27.96 -9.58
CA ILE A 152 2.56 28.92 -9.69
C ILE A 152 3.08 29.18 -8.29
N LEU A 153 4.34 28.80 -7.99
CA LEU A 153 4.95 28.98 -6.69
C LEU A 153 6.35 29.59 -6.83
N PRO A 154 6.78 30.48 -5.89
CA PRO A 154 8.17 30.90 -5.82
C PRO A 154 9.07 29.71 -5.50
N ILE A 155 10.28 29.72 -6.00
CA ILE A 155 11.28 28.69 -5.67
C ILE A 155 12.02 28.99 -4.36
N GLU A 156 11.97 30.19 -3.87
CA GLU A 156 12.52 30.62 -2.58
C GLU A 156 11.42 31.16 -1.65
N PRO A 157 11.27 30.62 -0.44
CA PRO A 157 11.87 29.36 0.03
C PRO A 157 11.36 28.17 -0.79
N PRO A 158 12.19 27.08 -0.96
CA PRO A 158 11.81 25.94 -1.79
C PRO A 158 10.47 25.32 -1.34
N PRO A 159 9.42 25.33 -2.18
CA PRO A 159 8.13 24.80 -1.81
C PRO A 159 8.16 23.27 -1.73
N ARG A 160 7.51 22.72 -0.71
CA ARG A 160 7.21 21.29 -0.64
C ARG A 160 5.88 21.04 -1.35
N LEU A 161 5.95 20.49 -2.54
CA LEU A 161 4.77 20.24 -3.37
C LEU A 161 4.41 18.76 -3.34
N LEU A 162 3.17 18.47 -3.01
CA LEU A 162 2.60 17.13 -3.02
C LEU A 162 1.63 16.96 -4.18
N ALA A 163 1.74 15.81 -4.85
CA ALA A 163 0.77 15.32 -5.80
C ALA A 163 -0.14 14.28 -5.14
N VAL A 164 -1.44 14.40 -5.34
CA VAL A 164 -2.46 13.47 -4.85
C VAL A 164 -3.16 12.85 -6.06
N SER A 165 -3.22 11.53 -6.10
CA SER A 165 -3.78 10.78 -7.22
C SER A 165 -5.23 10.34 -7.00
N ALA A 166 -5.92 10.00 -8.08
CA ALA A 166 -7.28 9.46 -8.08
C ALA A 166 -7.39 8.16 -7.28
N GLY A 167 -6.34 7.33 -7.28
CA GLY A 167 -6.25 6.11 -6.48
C GLY A 167 -6.01 6.32 -4.98
N GLY A 168 -6.04 7.58 -4.48
CA GLY A 168 -5.84 7.88 -3.06
C GLY A 168 -4.40 7.71 -2.58
N ARG A 169 -3.44 7.94 -3.46
CA ARG A 169 -2.01 7.96 -3.15
C ARG A 169 -1.48 9.37 -3.16
N ILE A 170 -0.43 9.60 -2.39
CA ILE A 170 0.24 10.89 -2.29
C ILE A 170 1.75 10.73 -2.43
N ALA A 171 2.40 11.69 -3.09
CA ALA A 171 3.84 11.70 -3.27
C ALA A 171 4.38 13.13 -3.37
N GLN A 172 5.63 13.32 -3.00
CA GLN A 172 6.31 14.60 -3.18
C GLN A 172 6.75 14.76 -4.62
N VAL A 173 6.44 15.90 -5.22
CA VAL A 173 6.89 16.27 -6.57
C VAL A 173 8.33 16.79 -6.48
N ARG A 174 9.21 16.22 -7.26
CA ARG A 174 10.65 16.63 -7.36
C ARG A 174 10.81 17.72 -8.42
N TRP A 175 10.08 18.78 -8.27
CA TRP A 175 10.01 19.89 -9.22
C TRP A 175 11.34 20.58 -9.48
N GLU A 176 12.29 20.51 -8.54
CA GLU A 176 13.64 21.09 -8.65
C GLU A 176 14.42 20.59 -9.88
N PHE A 177 14.16 19.37 -10.32
CA PHE A 177 14.80 18.81 -11.51
C PHE A 177 14.20 19.33 -12.83
N ALA A 178 13.05 19.99 -12.79
CA ALA A 178 12.46 20.61 -13.99
C ALA A 178 13.24 21.82 -14.52
N GLY A 179 14.15 22.38 -13.70
CA GLY A 179 15.04 23.44 -14.13
C GLY A 179 16.05 23.00 -15.21
N GLN A 180 16.48 21.74 -15.16
CA GLN A 180 17.40 21.16 -16.15
C GLN A 180 16.65 20.68 -17.39
N GLN A 181 15.51 20.02 -17.20
CA GLN A 181 14.67 19.48 -18.28
C GLN A 181 13.20 19.62 -17.95
N PRO A 182 12.51 20.62 -18.49
CA PRO A 182 11.04 20.70 -18.38
C PRO A 182 10.39 19.45 -18.97
N GLY A 183 9.20 19.10 -18.46
CA GLY A 183 8.50 17.92 -18.95
C GLY A 183 7.22 17.60 -18.18
N PRO A 184 6.56 16.50 -18.52
CA PRO A 184 5.35 16.07 -17.82
C PRO A 184 5.63 15.74 -16.35
N ILE A 185 4.63 15.96 -15.50
CA ILE A 185 4.73 15.81 -14.04
C ILE A 185 5.18 14.39 -13.63
N ASP A 186 4.82 13.38 -14.40
CA ASP A 186 5.18 11.98 -14.12
C ASP A 186 6.69 11.77 -14.02
N ARG A 187 7.50 12.56 -14.72
CA ARG A 187 8.97 12.53 -14.63
C ARG A 187 9.51 12.98 -13.27
N PHE A 188 8.73 13.75 -12.54
CA PHE A 188 9.10 14.36 -11.26
C PHE A 188 8.41 13.68 -10.08
N LEU A 189 7.65 12.62 -10.34
CA LEU A 189 7.01 11.79 -9.33
C LEU A 189 7.86 10.55 -9.01
N PRO A 190 7.84 10.08 -7.77
CA PRO A 190 8.45 8.81 -7.42
C PRO A 190 7.62 7.64 -7.95
N THR A 191 8.22 6.46 -8.01
CA THR A 191 7.53 5.22 -8.38
C THR A 191 6.31 4.94 -7.50
N GLY A 192 5.25 4.40 -8.10
CA GLY A 192 4.01 4.01 -7.43
C GLY A 192 2.82 4.91 -7.71
N LEU A 193 2.97 5.92 -8.58
CA LEU A 193 1.87 6.71 -9.15
C LEU A 193 1.72 6.46 -10.65
N ASP A 194 2.43 5.49 -11.20
CA ASP A 194 2.43 5.21 -12.63
C ASP A 194 1.01 4.90 -13.13
N GLY A 195 0.52 5.69 -14.07
CA GLY A 195 -0.81 5.54 -14.65
C GLY A 195 -1.98 5.99 -13.76
N ASP A 196 -1.72 6.56 -12.58
CA ASP A 196 -2.75 7.04 -11.66
C ASP A 196 -2.91 8.57 -11.81
N PRO A 197 -4.05 9.09 -12.31
CA PRO A 197 -4.22 10.50 -12.61
C PRO A 197 -4.04 11.39 -11.37
N ILE A 198 -3.33 12.52 -11.52
CA ILE A 198 -3.15 13.49 -10.44
C ILE A 198 -4.36 14.42 -10.37
N VAL A 199 -5.13 14.30 -9.28
CA VAL A 199 -6.33 15.11 -9.04
C VAL A 199 -6.02 16.41 -8.34
N SER A 200 -5.04 16.45 -7.42
CA SER A 200 -4.68 17.66 -6.68
C SER A 200 -3.17 17.84 -6.54
N LEU A 201 -2.75 19.11 -6.55
CA LEU A 201 -1.39 19.54 -6.25
C LEU A 201 -1.45 20.50 -5.05
N LEU A 202 -0.73 20.15 -3.99
CA LEU A 202 -0.80 20.87 -2.71
C LEU A 202 0.58 21.38 -2.32
N SER A 203 0.69 22.67 -2.08
CA SER A 203 1.89 23.26 -1.48
C SER A 203 1.80 23.15 0.04
N LEU A 204 2.73 22.42 0.65
CA LEU A 204 2.80 22.30 2.09
C LEU A 204 3.32 23.59 2.71
N PRO A 205 2.66 24.12 3.76
CA PRO A 205 3.20 25.22 4.53
C PRO A 205 4.46 24.80 5.27
N SER A 206 5.37 25.76 5.49
CA SER A 206 6.61 25.52 6.23
C SER A 206 6.44 25.56 7.74
N GLN A 207 5.32 26.11 8.23
CA GLN A 207 5.04 26.32 9.66
C GLN A 207 3.65 25.82 10.02
N ASN A 208 3.43 25.54 11.31
CA ASN A 208 2.13 25.17 11.89
C ASN A 208 1.50 23.91 11.26
N ILE A 209 2.31 22.94 10.88
CA ILE A 209 1.86 21.70 10.23
C ILE A 209 0.93 20.91 11.14
N ASP A 210 1.19 20.92 12.45
CA ASP A 210 0.42 20.17 13.45
C ASP A 210 -1.02 20.71 13.64
N GLU A 211 -1.27 21.95 13.28
CA GLU A 211 -2.60 22.59 13.30
C GLU A 211 -3.40 22.33 12.01
N LEU A 212 -2.79 21.69 11.05
CA LEU A 212 -3.36 21.49 9.72
C LEU A 212 -3.71 20.03 9.48
N SER A 213 -4.69 19.83 8.64
CA SER A 213 -5.12 18.51 8.20
C SER A 213 -5.26 18.46 6.69
N LEU A 214 -5.10 17.27 6.13
CA LEU A 214 -5.38 16.98 4.73
C LEU A 214 -6.82 16.50 4.61
N GLY A 215 -7.65 17.24 3.88
CA GLY A 215 -9.00 16.84 3.50
C GLY A 215 -9.01 16.16 2.14
N LEU A 216 -9.69 15.02 2.04
CA LEU A 216 -9.81 14.18 0.87
C LEU A 216 -11.28 13.95 0.54
N LEU A 217 -11.70 14.31 -0.67
CA LEU A 217 -13.06 14.11 -1.17
C LEU A 217 -13.07 13.01 -2.21
N SER A 218 -13.83 11.95 -1.96
CA SER A 218 -14.02 10.87 -2.93
C SER A 218 -15.26 11.07 -3.81
N SER A 219 -15.30 10.38 -4.94
CA SER A 219 -16.38 10.48 -5.94
C SER A 219 -17.74 10.01 -5.42
N ASP A 220 -17.77 9.18 -4.38
CA ASP A 220 -18.99 8.75 -3.70
C ASP A 220 -19.48 9.75 -2.61
N GLY A 221 -18.92 10.96 -2.56
CA GLY A 221 -19.34 12.02 -1.64
C GLY A 221 -18.81 11.85 -0.22
N ARG A 222 -17.79 11.04 0.02
CA ARG A 222 -17.16 10.92 1.34
C ARG A 222 -16.04 11.92 1.47
N PHE A 223 -16.01 12.60 2.62
CA PHE A 223 -14.92 13.49 2.97
C PHE A 223 -14.15 12.94 4.17
N LYS A 224 -12.85 12.77 4.01
CA LYS A 224 -11.94 12.32 5.05
C LYS A 224 -10.97 13.43 5.43
N ARG A 225 -10.69 13.56 6.71
CA ARG A 225 -9.67 14.46 7.23
C ARG A 225 -8.62 13.66 7.99
N LEU A 226 -7.34 13.87 7.69
CA LEU A 226 -6.23 13.25 8.40
C LEU A 226 -5.18 14.31 8.79
N PRO A 227 -4.42 14.14 9.90
CA PRO A 227 -3.38 15.07 10.30
C PRO A 227 -2.37 15.29 9.18
N LEU A 228 -2.00 16.54 8.91
CA LEU A 228 -1.04 16.85 7.85
C LEU A 228 0.35 16.29 8.19
N SER A 229 0.70 16.19 9.46
CA SER A 229 1.94 15.58 9.96
C SER A 229 2.15 14.14 9.47
N GLU A 230 1.06 13.39 9.22
CA GLU A 230 1.16 12.02 8.69
C GLU A 230 1.66 11.94 7.23
N VAL A 231 1.66 13.05 6.50
CA VAL A 231 2.04 13.12 5.07
C VAL A 231 3.22 14.05 4.79
N VAL A 232 3.83 14.60 5.83
CA VAL A 232 4.97 15.53 5.68
C VAL A 232 6.27 14.78 5.37
N ASP A 233 6.51 13.66 6.04
CA ASP A 233 7.73 12.87 5.91
C ASP A 233 7.52 11.65 5.00
N LEU A 234 7.09 11.92 3.77
CA LEU A 234 6.94 10.87 2.76
C LEU A 234 8.33 10.40 2.31
N SER A 235 8.59 9.12 2.50
CA SER A 235 9.73 8.44 1.88
C SER A 235 9.59 8.52 0.36
N GLY A 236 10.71 8.44 -0.40
CA GLY A 236 10.75 8.61 -1.85
C GLY A 236 9.87 7.66 -2.69
N ARG A 237 8.72 7.23 -2.16
CA ARG A 237 7.70 6.41 -2.83
C ARG A 237 6.31 7.00 -2.56
N ALA A 238 5.38 6.74 -3.47
CA ALA A 238 3.97 7.07 -3.24
C ALA A 238 3.39 6.29 -2.05
N THR A 239 2.64 7.00 -1.21
CA THR A 239 2.03 6.46 0.01
C THR A 239 0.52 6.51 -0.11
N SER A 240 -0.17 5.42 0.23
CA SER A 240 -1.63 5.42 0.29
C SER A 240 -2.13 6.18 1.52
N VAL A 241 -3.04 7.11 1.32
CA VAL A 241 -3.66 7.94 2.37
C VAL A 241 -5.15 7.69 2.53
N LEU A 242 -5.73 6.91 1.61
CA LEU A 242 -7.13 6.54 1.63
C LEU A 242 -7.30 5.16 1.00
N LYS A 243 -8.10 4.29 1.63
CA LYS A 243 -8.53 3.04 1.03
C LYS A 243 -9.88 3.26 0.34
N LEU A 244 -9.86 3.34 -0.97
CA LEU A 244 -11.04 3.49 -1.80
C LEU A 244 -11.75 2.15 -2.02
N LYS A 245 -13.07 2.20 -2.24
CA LYS A 245 -13.86 1.05 -2.68
C LYS A 245 -13.66 0.85 -4.19
N GLU A 246 -14.02 -0.31 -4.68
CA GLU A 246 -14.04 -0.59 -6.12
C GLU A 246 -14.96 0.40 -6.86
N GLY A 247 -14.46 0.99 -7.92
CA GLY A 247 -15.18 2.00 -8.70
C GLY A 247 -15.28 3.39 -8.08
N VAL A 248 -14.66 3.62 -6.91
CA VAL A 248 -14.60 4.94 -6.26
C VAL A 248 -13.21 5.53 -6.43
N GLU A 249 -13.14 6.79 -6.83
CA GLU A 249 -11.92 7.54 -7.02
C GLU A 249 -11.86 8.74 -6.08
N LEU A 250 -10.67 9.24 -5.83
CA LEU A 250 -10.50 10.52 -5.14
C LEU A 250 -10.74 11.65 -6.16
N ASN A 251 -11.61 12.58 -5.80
CA ASN A 251 -11.95 13.73 -6.65
C ASN A 251 -11.09 14.94 -6.35
N ASN A 252 -10.82 15.20 -5.08
CA ASN A 252 -10.08 16.40 -4.68
C ASN A 252 -9.37 16.22 -3.34
N ALA A 253 -8.32 17.01 -3.14
CA ALA A 253 -7.62 17.11 -1.87
C ALA A 253 -7.35 18.58 -1.54
N VAL A 254 -7.50 18.96 -0.27
CA VAL A 254 -7.30 20.33 0.22
C VAL A 254 -6.60 20.31 1.57
N ILE A 255 -5.88 21.41 1.88
CA ILE A 255 -5.33 21.61 3.23
C ILE A 255 -6.39 22.32 4.05
N CYS A 256 -6.75 21.73 5.18
CA CYS A 256 -7.77 22.22 6.10
C CYS A 256 -7.13 22.77 7.38
N ARG A 257 -7.65 23.89 7.86
CA ARG A 257 -7.32 24.45 9.19
C ARG A 257 -8.47 24.16 10.14
N ASP A 258 -8.14 23.79 11.37
CA ASP A 258 -9.13 23.61 12.43
C ASP A 258 -9.95 24.89 12.66
N GLN A 259 -11.23 24.74 12.98
CA GLN A 259 -12.21 25.82 13.09
C GLN A 259 -12.46 26.61 11.79
N GLY A 260 -11.88 26.19 10.67
CA GLY A 260 -12.15 26.74 9.35
C GLY A 260 -13.52 26.33 8.80
N THR A 261 -13.77 26.71 7.56
CA THR A 261 -14.99 26.35 6.82
C THR A 261 -14.62 25.58 5.56
N LEU A 262 -15.23 24.42 5.37
CA LEU A 262 -15.20 23.67 4.13
C LEU A 262 -16.45 23.99 3.31
N VAL A 263 -16.27 24.28 2.03
CA VAL A 263 -17.37 24.45 1.08
C VAL A 263 -17.24 23.38 0.00
N LEU A 264 -18.26 22.56 -0.13
CA LEU A 264 -18.38 21.59 -1.20
C LEU A 264 -19.39 22.09 -2.22
N ILE A 265 -19.06 21.98 -3.49
CA ILE A 265 -19.91 22.40 -4.61
C ILE A 265 -20.12 21.18 -5.50
N SER A 266 -21.38 20.80 -5.74
CA SER A 266 -21.70 19.73 -6.66
C SER A 266 -21.68 20.23 -8.11
N ASP A 267 -21.62 19.29 -9.05
CA ASP A 267 -21.72 19.52 -10.51
C ASP A 267 -23.02 20.23 -10.94
N ILE A 268 -24.12 19.99 -10.19
CA ILE A 268 -25.41 20.65 -10.38
C ILE A 268 -25.54 22.01 -9.66
N GLY A 269 -24.42 22.55 -9.14
CA GLY A 269 -24.38 23.87 -8.51
C GLY A 269 -24.94 23.94 -7.09
N ARG A 270 -25.17 22.81 -6.40
CA ARG A 270 -25.52 22.81 -4.98
C ARG A 270 -24.28 23.06 -4.14
N LEU A 271 -24.43 23.86 -3.10
CA LEU A 271 -23.38 24.25 -2.18
C LEU A 271 -23.68 23.71 -0.78
N LEU A 272 -22.71 23.00 -0.20
CA LEU A 272 -22.74 22.56 1.20
C LEU A 272 -21.61 23.25 1.96
N ARG A 273 -21.94 23.90 3.06
CA ARG A 273 -20.97 24.54 3.95
C ARG A 273 -20.86 23.77 5.26
N LEU A 274 -19.68 23.33 5.61
CA LEU A 274 -19.39 22.57 6.82
C LEU A 274 -18.33 23.28 7.66
N ARG A 275 -18.46 23.22 8.98
CA ARG A 275 -17.41 23.67 9.89
C ARG A 275 -16.36 22.56 10.05
N ILE A 276 -15.09 22.92 10.00
CA ILE A 276 -13.99 21.98 10.19
C ILE A 276 -13.71 21.86 11.69
N ASN A 277 -14.26 20.84 12.33
CA ASN A 277 -14.05 20.49 13.73
C ASN A 277 -14.20 18.98 13.94
N GLU A 278 -13.91 18.49 15.14
CA GLU A 278 -14.01 17.07 15.46
C GLU A 278 -15.45 16.51 15.46
N GLU A 279 -16.45 17.36 15.67
CA GLU A 279 -17.87 16.97 15.67
C GLU A 279 -18.40 16.71 14.25
N SER A 280 -18.10 17.60 13.31
CA SER A 280 -18.62 17.55 11.93
C SER A 280 -17.69 16.74 11.01
N LEU A 281 -16.38 16.91 11.15
CA LEU A 281 -15.36 16.31 10.31
C LEU A 281 -14.20 15.82 11.18
N PRO A 282 -14.31 14.66 11.85
CA PRO A 282 -13.29 14.15 12.75
C PRO A 282 -11.98 13.82 12.03
N LEU A 283 -10.86 13.93 12.74
CA LEU A 283 -9.56 13.46 12.26
C LEU A 283 -9.56 11.93 12.23
N MET A 284 -9.01 11.35 11.16
CA MET A 284 -9.02 9.91 10.92
C MET A 284 -7.64 9.41 10.49
N GLY A 285 -7.30 8.18 10.82
CA GLY A 285 -6.07 7.53 10.37
C GLY A 285 -6.07 7.20 8.86
N ARG A 286 -4.90 6.91 8.30
CA ARG A 286 -4.66 6.73 6.84
C ARG A 286 -5.62 5.77 6.16
N LEU A 287 -5.96 4.65 6.77
CA LEU A 287 -6.75 3.58 6.13
C LEU A 287 -8.26 3.69 6.38
N ALA A 288 -8.71 4.68 7.15
CA ALA A 288 -10.12 4.92 7.40
C ALA A 288 -10.82 5.48 6.16
N GLN A 289 -12.10 5.17 6.00
CA GLN A 289 -13.00 5.83 5.04
C GLN A 289 -13.68 6.99 5.75
N GLY A 290 -13.77 8.15 5.10
CA GLY A 290 -14.47 9.32 5.65
C GLY A 290 -15.99 9.11 5.79
N PRO A 291 -16.68 9.94 6.62
CA PRO A 291 -18.12 10.00 6.63
C PRO A 291 -18.67 10.50 5.28
N MET A 292 -19.93 10.18 4.99
CA MET A 292 -20.65 10.80 3.88
C MET A 292 -21.00 12.25 4.26
N THR A 293 -20.78 13.17 3.34
CA THR A 293 -21.08 14.59 3.47
C THR A 293 -22.26 15.00 2.61
#